data_d84246d948e7032527c0787fd5e48df5
#
_entry.id   d84246d948e7032527c0787fd5e48df5
#
_cell.length_a   1.000
_cell.length_b   1.000
_cell.length_c   1.000
_cell.angle_alpha   90.00
_cell.angle_beta   90.00
_cell.angle_gamma   90.00
#
_symmetry.space_group_name_H-M   'P 1'
#
loop_
_entity.id
_entity.type
_entity.pdbx_description
1 polymer ?
#
loop_
_entity_poly.entity_id
_entity_poly.type
_entity_poly.pdbx_seq_one_letter_code
_entity_poly.pdbx_strand_id
1 'polypeptide(L)'
;MLNPRLRFLAWAVATIIGIWIVAMVGHWYFESLKVTADKVHAYVASVDFGALTVAARAKALKNLEDMLNALSYDERQKFRAEHLLNDWFSKMTEDEKTQFIEATLPTGFKQMINAFEQLPEDKRKHVIDDAMKNLHDANNQSGGGANGQPPISPELQAKIRTIGLKSFYSQSSAQTKAEAAPLLEEIQRQMESGRFIRRQQ
;
A
#
# COMPACT_ATOMS: atom_id res chain seq x y z
N MET A 1 -1.78 -38.91 49.70
CA MET A 1 -0.48 -38.80 48.94
C MET A 1 -0.79 -39.04 47.47
N LEU A 2 -0.62 -38.04 46.60
CA LEU A 2 -0.85 -38.18 45.17
C LEU A 2 0.19 -39.13 44.55
N ASN A 3 -0.27 -40.08 43.74
CA ASN A 3 0.51 -41.06 43.02
C ASN A 3 1.62 -40.36 42.21
N PRO A 4 2.91 -40.82 42.25
CA PRO A 4 4.03 -40.16 41.57
C PRO A 4 3.76 -39.92 40.05
N ARG A 5 2.99 -40.83 39.43
CA ARG A 5 2.56 -40.67 38.01
C ARG A 5 1.58 -39.49 37.80
N LEU A 6 0.69 -39.25 38.77
CA LEU A 6 -0.24 -38.11 38.73
C LEU A 6 0.51 -36.77 38.92
N ARG A 7 1.55 -36.76 39.74
CA ARG A 7 2.40 -35.54 39.92
C ARG A 7 3.17 -35.22 38.64
N PHE A 8 3.72 -36.22 37.96
CA PHE A 8 4.41 -36.04 36.68
C PHE A 8 3.45 -35.51 35.59
N LEU A 9 2.25 -36.07 35.48
CA LEU A 9 1.21 -35.60 34.56
C LEU A 9 0.78 -34.13 34.88
N ALA A 10 0.61 -33.82 36.16
CA ALA A 10 0.25 -32.44 36.56
C ALA A 10 1.34 -31.43 36.18
N TRP A 11 2.62 -31.79 36.36
CA TRP A 11 3.75 -30.95 35.94
C TRP A 11 3.81 -30.80 34.40
N ALA A 12 3.59 -31.88 33.65
CA ALA A 12 3.58 -31.84 32.19
C ALA A 12 2.45 -30.95 31.67
N VAL A 13 1.24 -31.07 32.25
CA VAL A 13 0.10 -30.20 31.90
C VAL A 13 0.37 -28.74 32.26
N ALA A 14 0.93 -28.47 33.45
CA ALA A 14 1.29 -27.11 33.85
C ALA A 14 2.34 -26.47 32.93
N THR A 15 3.31 -27.27 32.46
CA THR A 15 4.32 -26.78 31.50
C THR A 15 3.69 -26.45 30.15
N ILE A 16 2.78 -27.28 29.63
CA ILE A 16 2.08 -27.04 28.38
C ILE A 16 1.23 -25.77 28.49
N ILE A 17 0.49 -25.62 29.60
CA ILE A 17 -0.31 -24.41 29.85
C ILE A 17 0.60 -23.17 29.93
N GLY A 18 1.73 -23.25 30.60
CA GLY A 18 2.72 -22.17 30.69
C GLY A 18 3.23 -21.73 29.30
N ILE A 19 3.61 -22.71 28.46
CA ILE A 19 4.03 -22.43 27.08
C ILE A 19 2.89 -21.73 26.27
N TRP A 20 1.66 -22.21 26.41
CA TRP A 20 0.49 -21.61 25.75
C TRP A 20 0.24 -20.16 26.20
N ILE A 21 0.35 -19.89 27.50
CA ILE A 21 0.19 -18.52 28.02
C ILE A 21 1.30 -17.59 27.46
N VAL A 22 2.55 -18.04 27.47
CA VAL A 22 3.67 -17.25 26.91
C VAL A 22 3.48 -17.03 25.42
N ALA A 23 3.05 -18.04 24.66
CA ALA A 23 2.76 -17.90 23.23
C ALA A 23 1.60 -16.91 22.98
N MET A 24 0.53 -17.00 23.77
CA MET A 24 -0.64 -16.14 23.66
C MET A 24 -0.31 -14.67 24.03
N VAL A 25 0.41 -14.45 25.11
CA VAL A 25 0.86 -13.11 25.52
C VAL A 25 1.86 -12.54 24.50
N GLY A 26 2.80 -13.36 24.02
CA GLY A 26 3.72 -12.97 22.95
C GLY A 26 2.98 -12.59 21.67
N HIS A 27 2.02 -13.39 21.24
CA HIS A 27 1.21 -13.10 20.05
C HIS A 27 0.42 -11.80 20.22
N TRP A 28 -0.27 -11.61 21.34
CA TRP A 28 -0.99 -10.38 21.63
C TRP A 28 -0.07 -9.15 21.68
N TYR A 29 1.11 -9.27 22.26
CA TYR A 29 2.10 -8.20 22.28
C TYR A 29 2.59 -7.83 20.87
N PHE A 30 2.92 -8.82 20.03
CA PHE A 30 3.31 -8.59 18.64
C PHE A 30 2.18 -7.98 17.81
N GLU A 31 0.94 -8.43 18.01
CA GLU A 31 -0.23 -7.83 17.36
C GLU A 31 -0.40 -6.35 17.76
N SER A 32 -0.20 -6.01 19.03
CA SER A 32 -0.31 -4.62 19.50
C SER A 32 0.76 -3.68 18.92
N LEU A 33 1.90 -4.22 18.52
CA LEU A 33 2.99 -3.46 17.89
C LEU A 33 2.77 -3.23 16.39
N LYS A 34 1.88 -4.00 15.76
CA LYS A 34 1.60 -3.81 14.32
C LYS A 34 1.01 -2.43 14.07
N VAL A 35 1.47 -1.81 13.00
CA VAL A 35 0.85 -0.59 12.48
C VAL A 35 -0.43 -0.98 11.75
N THR A 36 -1.54 -0.33 12.11
CA THR A 36 -2.86 -0.52 11.50
C THR A 36 -3.32 0.75 10.80
N ALA A 37 -4.30 0.64 9.92
CA ALA A 37 -4.93 1.79 9.26
C ALA A 37 -5.43 2.81 10.30
N ASP A 38 -6.08 2.34 11.38
CA ASP A 38 -6.60 3.20 12.46
C ASP A 38 -5.49 4.00 13.15
N LYS A 39 -4.30 3.41 13.37
CA LYS A 39 -3.16 4.13 13.95
C LYS A 39 -2.64 5.22 13.01
N VAL A 40 -2.58 4.94 11.71
CA VAL A 40 -2.20 5.95 10.71
C VAL A 40 -3.25 7.05 10.64
N HIS A 41 -4.53 6.68 10.65
CA HIS A 41 -5.65 7.62 10.70
C HIS A 41 -5.55 8.54 11.91
N ALA A 42 -5.40 7.97 13.10
CA ALA A 42 -5.26 8.75 14.34
C ALA A 42 -4.06 9.70 14.28
N TYR A 43 -2.94 9.26 13.70
CA TYR A 43 -1.77 10.10 13.51
C TYR A 43 -2.05 11.27 12.56
N VAL A 44 -2.60 11.01 11.38
CA VAL A 44 -2.94 12.05 10.40
C VAL A 44 -3.94 13.06 10.97
N ALA A 45 -4.94 12.59 11.71
CA ALA A 45 -5.96 13.46 12.35
C ALA A 45 -5.41 14.28 13.52
N SER A 46 -4.38 13.80 14.20
CA SER A 46 -3.79 14.47 15.38
C SER A 46 -2.82 15.61 15.05
N VAL A 47 -2.35 15.69 13.79
CA VAL A 47 -1.32 16.62 13.36
C VAL A 47 -1.89 17.64 12.38
N ASP A 48 -1.93 18.91 12.75
CA ASP A 48 -2.20 19.97 11.78
C ASP A 48 -0.94 20.23 10.91
N PHE A 49 -0.85 19.49 9.82
CA PHE A 49 0.29 19.53 8.92
C PHE A 49 0.54 20.94 8.34
N GLY A 50 -0.51 21.72 8.12
CA GLY A 50 -0.42 23.08 7.57
C GLY A 50 0.23 24.10 8.52
N ALA A 51 0.10 23.89 9.84
CA ALA A 51 0.64 24.78 10.85
C ALA A 51 2.10 24.48 11.27
N LEU A 52 2.68 23.37 10.74
CA LEU A 52 4.02 22.94 11.14
C LEU A 52 5.13 23.79 10.50
N THR A 53 6.23 23.97 11.25
CA THR A 53 7.48 24.49 10.70
C THR A 53 8.13 23.50 9.72
N VAL A 54 9.02 23.95 8.83
CA VAL A 54 9.67 23.09 7.83
C VAL A 54 10.33 21.84 8.45
N ALA A 55 11.06 22.01 9.55
CA ALA A 55 11.68 20.88 10.25
C ALA A 55 10.66 19.91 10.87
N ALA A 56 9.56 20.44 11.43
CA ALA A 56 8.49 19.62 11.98
C ALA A 56 7.70 18.88 10.87
N ARG A 57 7.50 19.52 9.71
CA ARG A 57 6.87 18.89 8.52
C ARG A 57 7.70 17.70 8.04
N ALA A 58 9.01 17.88 7.88
CA ALA A 58 9.90 16.79 7.45
C ALA A 58 9.83 15.60 8.42
N LYS A 59 9.81 15.85 9.73
CA LYS A 59 9.66 14.79 10.74
C LYS A 59 8.29 14.12 10.66
N ALA A 60 7.22 14.91 10.49
CA ALA A 60 5.85 14.38 10.38
C ALA A 60 5.69 13.51 9.13
N LEU A 61 6.23 13.94 7.99
CA LEU A 61 6.23 13.14 6.76
C LEU A 61 7.03 11.86 6.93
N LYS A 62 8.21 11.91 7.53
CA LYS A 62 9.02 10.72 7.78
C LYS A 62 8.29 9.71 8.67
N ASN A 63 7.65 10.15 9.72
CA ASN A 63 6.84 9.27 10.57
C ASN A 63 5.68 8.64 9.78
N LEU A 64 4.99 9.43 8.96
CA LEU A 64 3.90 8.91 8.12
C LEU A 64 4.40 7.89 7.10
N GLU A 65 5.55 8.15 6.44
CA GLU A 65 6.21 7.21 5.52
C GLU A 65 6.52 5.88 6.21
N ASP A 66 7.12 5.94 7.41
CA ASP A 66 7.49 4.74 8.17
C ASP A 66 6.25 3.94 8.59
N MET A 67 5.18 4.63 9.03
CA MET A 67 3.91 3.98 9.35
C MET A 67 3.28 3.34 8.11
N LEU A 68 3.20 4.05 6.98
CA LEU A 68 2.65 3.50 5.74
C LEU A 68 3.46 2.31 5.23
N ASN A 69 4.78 2.36 5.31
CA ASN A 69 5.64 1.26 4.89
C ASN A 69 5.54 0.03 5.80
N ALA A 70 5.13 0.22 7.05
CA ALA A 70 4.89 -0.86 8.01
C ALA A 70 3.48 -1.48 7.91
N LEU A 71 2.53 -0.86 7.19
CA LEU A 71 1.20 -1.43 6.98
C LEU A 71 1.27 -2.75 6.20
N SER A 72 0.44 -3.73 6.60
CA SER A 72 0.14 -4.88 5.74
C SER A 72 -0.64 -4.45 4.50
N TYR A 73 -0.74 -5.34 3.51
CA TYR A 73 -1.53 -5.06 2.29
C TYR A 73 -2.98 -4.71 2.62
N ASP A 74 -3.64 -5.51 3.47
CA ASP A 74 -5.05 -5.32 3.84
C ASP A 74 -5.27 -4.00 4.59
N GLU A 75 -4.38 -3.68 5.53
CA GLU A 75 -4.45 -2.41 6.26
C GLU A 75 -4.20 -1.21 5.35
N ARG A 76 -3.29 -1.35 4.37
CA ARG A 76 -3.05 -0.32 3.36
C ARG A 76 -4.27 -0.11 2.46
N GLN A 77 -5.01 -1.16 2.11
CA GLN A 77 -6.25 -1.05 1.33
C GLN A 77 -7.35 -0.32 2.12
N LYS A 78 -7.53 -0.64 3.41
CA LYS A 78 -8.47 0.08 4.29
C LYS A 78 -8.12 1.57 4.33
N PHE A 79 -6.87 1.90 4.61
CA PHE A 79 -6.41 3.28 4.70
C PHE A 79 -6.62 4.08 3.41
N ARG A 80 -6.41 3.46 2.23
CA ARG A 80 -6.65 4.11 0.93
C ARG A 80 -8.12 4.46 0.68
N ALA A 81 -9.05 3.64 1.17
CA ALA A 81 -10.48 3.87 0.99
C ALA A 81 -10.99 5.12 1.71
N GLU A 82 -10.29 5.58 2.73
CA GLU A 82 -10.70 6.71 3.58
C GLU A 82 -10.28 8.09 3.06
N HIS A 83 -9.49 8.17 1.99
CA HIS A 83 -9.02 9.42 1.34
C HIS A 83 -8.34 10.45 2.28
N LEU A 84 -7.89 10.03 3.44
CA LEU A 84 -7.41 10.91 4.52
C LEU A 84 -6.11 11.66 4.19
N LEU A 85 -5.31 11.12 3.27
CA LEU A 85 -4.09 11.79 2.83
C LEU A 85 -4.33 12.96 1.88
N ASN A 86 -5.53 13.13 1.35
CA ASN A 86 -5.79 14.17 0.36
C ASN A 86 -5.52 15.57 0.92
N ASP A 87 -5.91 15.81 2.19
CA ASP A 87 -5.65 17.08 2.87
C ASP A 87 -4.14 17.34 3.05
N TRP A 88 -3.41 16.36 3.58
CA TRP A 88 -1.96 16.47 3.73
C TRP A 88 -1.27 16.66 2.39
N PHE A 89 -1.64 15.85 1.40
CA PHE A 89 -1.07 15.89 0.05
C PHE A 89 -1.31 17.24 -0.63
N SER A 90 -2.49 17.84 -0.44
CA SER A 90 -2.79 19.19 -0.95
C SER A 90 -1.94 20.30 -0.35
N LYS A 91 -1.50 20.12 0.91
CA LYS A 91 -0.67 21.06 1.66
C LYS A 91 0.84 20.81 1.49
N MET A 92 1.25 19.70 0.87
CA MET A 92 2.66 19.39 0.57
C MET A 92 3.18 20.25 -0.58
N THR A 93 4.46 20.64 -0.48
CA THR A 93 5.19 21.19 -1.64
C THR A 93 5.43 20.08 -2.68
N GLU A 94 5.78 20.45 -3.92
CA GLU A 94 6.08 19.46 -4.96
C GLU A 94 7.27 18.56 -4.59
N ASP A 95 8.28 19.12 -3.90
CA ASP A 95 9.42 18.35 -3.41
C ASP A 95 9.01 17.36 -2.32
N GLU A 96 8.16 17.78 -1.36
CA GLU A 96 7.62 16.91 -0.32
C GLU A 96 6.77 15.79 -0.92
N LYS A 97 5.90 16.09 -1.91
CA LYS A 97 5.12 15.09 -2.64
C LYS A 97 6.02 14.07 -3.33
N THR A 98 7.07 14.57 -3.98
CA THR A 98 8.02 13.73 -4.70
C THR A 98 8.74 12.76 -3.76
N GLN A 99 9.31 13.28 -2.67
CA GLN A 99 9.99 12.47 -1.66
C GLN A 99 9.07 11.44 -1.02
N PHE A 100 7.87 11.86 -0.64
CA PHE A 100 6.85 10.99 -0.04
C PHE A 100 6.45 9.83 -0.96
N ILE A 101 6.22 10.12 -2.25
CA ILE A 101 5.90 9.11 -3.26
C ILE A 101 7.08 8.14 -3.47
N GLU A 102 8.31 8.67 -3.54
CA GLU A 102 9.51 7.83 -3.67
C GLU A 102 9.73 6.89 -2.48
N ALA A 103 9.42 7.36 -1.28
CA ALA A 103 9.59 6.60 -0.05
C ALA A 103 8.50 5.53 0.15
N THR A 104 7.27 5.76 -0.29
CA THR A 104 6.12 4.90 0.06
C THR A 104 5.63 4.01 -1.07
N LEU A 105 5.73 4.47 -2.33
CA LEU A 105 5.16 3.81 -3.48
C LEU A 105 5.82 2.44 -3.81
N PRO A 106 7.16 2.28 -3.70
CA PRO A 106 7.80 0.98 -3.96
C PRO A 106 7.28 -0.14 -3.07
N THR A 107 7.09 0.15 -1.77
CA THR A 107 6.51 -0.81 -0.81
C THR A 107 5.08 -1.16 -1.18
N GLY A 108 4.28 -0.16 -1.55
CA GLY A 108 2.90 -0.35 -2.00
C GLY A 108 2.80 -1.23 -3.24
N PHE A 109 3.64 -0.99 -4.25
CA PHE A 109 3.70 -1.83 -5.45
C PHE A 109 4.13 -3.26 -5.14
N LYS A 110 5.15 -3.43 -4.30
CA LYS A 110 5.59 -4.76 -3.88
C LYS A 110 4.46 -5.56 -3.22
N GLN A 111 3.74 -4.94 -2.31
CA GLN A 111 2.60 -5.58 -1.63
C GLN A 111 1.49 -5.93 -2.62
N MET A 112 1.18 -5.04 -3.55
CA MET A 112 0.16 -5.26 -4.59
C MET A 112 0.56 -6.43 -5.52
N ILE A 113 1.80 -6.48 -5.98
CA ILE A 113 2.32 -7.57 -6.82
C ILE A 113 2.24 -8.90 -6.06
N ASN A 114 2.72 -8.93 -4.82
CA ASN A 114 2.67 -10.14 -4.00
C ASN A 114 1.23 -10.63 -3.77
N ALA A 115 0.29 -9.71 -3.50
CA ALA A 115 -1.11 -10.05 -3.33
C ALA A 115 -1.72 -10.60 -4.64
N PHE A 116 -1.41 -9.99 -5.78
CA PHE A 116 -1.84 -10.47 -7.09
C PHE A 116 -1.31 -11.89 -7.39
N GLU A 117 -0.04 -12.15 -7.11
CA GLU A 117 0.60 -13.46 -7.34
C GLU A 117 0.04 -14.59 -6.46
N GLN A 118 -0.55 -14.24 -5.33
CA GLN A 118 -1.22 -15.20 -4.45
C GLN A 118 -2.64 -15.56 -4.90
N LEU A 119 -3.21 -14.82 -5.86
CA LEU A 119 -4.52 -15.13 -6.39
C LEU A 119 -4.50 -16.39 -7.29
N PRO A 120 -5.58 -17.19 -7.31
CA PRO A 120 -5.79 -18.22 -8.32
C PRO A 120 -5.77 -17.63 -9.74
N GLU A 121 -5.39 -18.45 -10.73
CA GLU A 121 -5.22 -18.00 -12.13
C GLU A 121 -6.46 -17.32 -12.71
N ASP A 122 -7.65 -17.88 -12.45
CA ASP A 122 -8.93 -17.32 -12.89
C ASP A 122 -9.15 -15.91 -12.33
N LYS A 123 -8.80 -15.70 -11.06
CA LYS A 123 -8.89 -14.39 -10.41
C LYS A 123 -7.88 -13.38 -10.97
N ARG A 124 -6.64 -13.83 -11.25
CA ARG A 124 -5.64 -12.95 -11.87
C ARG A 124 -6.09 -12.47 -13.25
N LYS A 125 -6.66 -13.38 -14.07
CA LYS A 125 -7.24 -12.99 -15.38
C LYS A 125 -8.32 -11.92 -15.22
N HIS A 126 -9.27 -12.12 -14.30
CA HIS A 126 -10.30 -11.11 -14.03
C HIS A 126 -9.72 -9.75 -13.63
N VAL A 127 -8.70 -9.75 -12.76
CA VAL A 127 -8.04 -8.49 -12.35
C VAL A 127 -7.42 -7.76 -13.55
N ILE A 128 -6.79 -8.50 -14.47
CA ILE A 128 -6.22 -7.91 -15.70
C ILE A 128 -7.32 -7.40 -16.62
N ASP A 129 -8.39 -8.17 -16.83
CA ASP A 129 -9.53 -7.78 -17.67
C ASP A 129 -10.22 -6.52 -17.13
N ASP A 130 -10.44 -6.45 -15.82
CA ASP A 130 -11.00 -5.27 -15.15
C ASP A 130 -10.06 -4.05 -15.28
N ALA A 131 -8.76 -4.25 -15.14
CA ALA A 131 -7.78 -3.18 -15.34
C ALA A 131 -7.78 -2.66 -16.77
N MET A 132 -7.86 -3.55 -17.77
CA MET A 132 -8.00 -3.20 -19.18
C MET A 132 -9.28 -2.40 -19.45
N LYS A 133 -10.43 -2.86 -18.91
CA LYS A 133 -11.70 -2.16 -19.01
C LYS A 133 -11.62 -0.76 -18.41
N ASN A 134 -11.13 -0.66 -17.17
CA ASN A 134 -11.00 0.63 -16.48
C ASN A 134 -10.07 1.59 -17.24
N LEU A 135 -9.01 1.07 -17.88
CA LEU A 135 -8.12 1.86 -18.74
C LEU A 135 -8.84 2.40 -19.97
N HIS A 136 -9.66 1.58 -20.63
CA HIS A 136 -10.48 2.00 -21.78
C HIS A 136 -11.56 3.02 -21.36
N ASP A 137 -12.26 2.76 -20.25
CA ASP A 137 -13.31 3.64 -19.75
C ASP A 137 -12.73 5.02 -19.34
N ALA A 138 -11.59 5.02 -18.67
CA ALA A 138 -10.88 6.26 -18.33
C ALA A 138 -10.43 7.04 -19.56
N ASN A 139 -10.13 6.36 -20.66
CA ASN A 139 -9.76 6.98 -21.92
C ASN A 139 -10.97 7.56 -22.68
N ASN A 140 -12.13 6.92 -22.57
CA ASN A 140 -13.38 7.34 -23.22
C ASN A 140 -14.11 8.46 -22.46
N GLN A 141 -13.93 8.54 -21.15
CA GLN A 141 -14.45 9.64 -20.32
C GLN A 141 -13.55 10.86 -20.44
N SER A 142 -13.65 11.57 -21.55
CA SER A 142 -13.02 12.87 -21.77
C SER A 142 -13.58 13.89 -20.78
N GLY A 143 -12.92 14.10 -19.64
CA GLY A 143 -13.21 15.27 -18.81
C GLY A 143 -13.44 15.08 -17.31
N GLY A 144 -13.34 13.88 -16.76
CA GLY A 144 -13.46 13.69 -15.31
C GLY A 144 -12.09 13.50 -14.65
N GLY A 145 -11.63 14.46 -13.88
CA GLY A 145 -10.54 14.25 -12.93
C GLY A 145 -10.91 13.07 -12.03
N ALA A 146 -9.97 12.15 -11.81
CA ALA A 146 -10.19 10.99 -10.98
C ALA A 146 -10.70 11.42 -9.59
N ASN A 147 -11.96 11.13 -9.29
CA ASN A 147 -12.58 11.04 -7.97
C ASN A 147 -11.93 11.87 -6.85
N GLY A 148 -12.02 13.22 -6.91
CA GLY A 148 -11.65 14.07 -5.76
C GLY A 148 -10.17 14.06 -5.36
N GLN A 149 -9.27 13.47 -6.16
CA GLN A 149 -7.84 13.53 -5.91
C GLN A 149 -7.27 14.89 -6.33
N PRO A 150 -6.37 15.48 -5.53
CA PRO A 150 -5.72 16.73 -5.91
C PRO A 150 -4.94 16.55 -7.23
N PRO A 151 -4.86 17.60 -8.06
CA PRO A 151 -4.13 17.55 -9.32
C PRO A 151 -2.66 17.21 -9.06
N ILE A 152 -2.17 16.22 -9.78
CA ILE A 152 -0.78 15.73 -9.69
C ILE A 152 -0.01 16.34 -10.87
N SER A 153 1.15 16.95 -10.60
CA SER A 153 2.01 17.52 -11.65
C SER A 153 2.46 16.49 -12.69
N PRO A 154 2.71 16.86 -13.94
CA PRO A 154 3.17 15.94 -14.99
C PRO A 154 4.48 15.24 -14.59
N GLU A 155 5.38 15.93 -13.91
CA GLU A 155 6.65 15.41 -13.41
C GLU A 155 6.42 14.30 -12.38
N LEU A 156 5.53 14.54 -11.42
CA LEU A 156 5.18 13.55 -10.40
C LEU A 156 4.47 12.35 -11.01
N GLN A 157 3.58 12.56 -12.01
CA GLN A 157 2.96 11.46 -12.77
C GLN A 157 3.99 10.61 -13.49
N ALA A 158 4.98 11.23 -14.15
CA ALA A 158 6.07 10.52 -14.81
C ALA A 158 6.88 9.69 -13.81
N LYS A 159 7.14 10.24 -12.63
CA LYS A 159 7.87 9.56 -11.56
C LYS A 159 7.10 8.36 -11.00
N ILE A 160 5.81 8.51 -10.73
CA ILE A 160 4.92 7.41 -10.30
C ILE A 160 4.97 6.26 -11.32
N ARG A 161 4.88 6.56 -12.62
CA ARG A 161 4.99 5.56 -13.69
C ARG A 161 6.34 4.86 -13.69
N THR A 162 7.42 5.61 -13.60
CA THR A 162 8.78 5.04 -13.56
C THR A 162 8.97 4.11 -12.38
N ILE A 163 8.52 4.51 -11.19
CA ILE A 163 8.58 3.68 -9.97
C ILE A 163 7.71 2.42 -10.15
N GLY A 164 6.49 2.58 -10.69
CA GLY A 164 5.57 1.47 -10.93
C GLY A 164 6.15 0.44 -11.89
N LEU A 165 6.64 0.88 -13.05
CA LEU A 165 7.27 0.00 -14.05
C LEU A 165 8.53 -0.67 -13.48
N LYS A 166 9.40 0.08 -12.82
CA LYS A 166 10.60 -0.48 -12.17
C LYS A 166 10.24 -1.54 -11.14
N SER A 167 9.26 -1.27 -10.29
CA SER A 167 8.79 -2.23 -9.29
C SER A 167 8.20 -3.48 -9.93
N PHE A 168 7.38 -3.31 -10.96
CA PHE A 168 6.79 -4.42 -11.71
C PHE A 168 7.87 -5.31 -12.33
N TYR A 169 8.78 -4.74 -13.13
CA TYR A 169 9.81 -5.53 -13.80
C TYR A 169 10.82 -6.17 -12.85
N SER A 170 11.11 -5.54 -11.70
CA SER A 170 12.08 -6.08 -10.75
C SER A 170 11.51 -7.11 -9.78
N GLN A 171 10.19 -7.09 -9.52
CA GLN A 171 9.59 -7.86 -8.43
C GLN A 171 8.59 -8.92 -8.91
N SER A 172 7.98 -8.74 -10.11
CA SER A 172 7.02 -9.72 -10.64
C SER A 172 7.70 -10.99 -11.15
N SER A 173 7.03 -12.12 -10.96
CA SER A 173 7.40 -13.40 -11.57
C SER A 173 7.31 -13.34 -13.11
N ALA A 174 7.95 -14.30 -13.77
CA ALA A 174 7.84 -14.43 -15.24
C ALA A 174 6.39 -14.66 -15.68
N GLN A 175 5.63 -15.42 -14.90
CA GLN A 175 4.21 -15.67 -15.14
C GLN A 175 3.39 -14.38 -15.06
N THR A 176 3.55 -13.60 -13.98
CA THR A 176 2.87 -12.31 -13.82
C THR A 176 3.20 -11.34 -14.95
N LYS A 177 4.46 -11.31 -15.40
CA LYS A 177 4.87 -10.48 -16.54
C LYS A 177 4.15 -10.89 -17.82
N ALA A 178 4.02 -12.19 -18.06
CA ALA A 178 3.33 -12.71 -19.24
C ALA A 178 1.82 -12.43 -19.18
N GLU A 179 1.20 -12.63 -18.03
CA GLU A 179 -0.24 -12.36 -17.82
C GLU A 179 -0.57 -10.86 -17.97
N ALA A 180 0.29 -9.96 -17.49
CA ALA A 180 0.08 -8.52 -17.58
C ALA A 180 0.57 -7.89 -18.90
N ALA A 181 1.21 -8.64 -19.81
CA ALA A 181 1.74 -8.11 -21.05
C ALA A 181 0.69 -7.33 -21.88
N PRO A 182 -0.55 -7.82 -22.09
CA PRO A 182 -1.56 -7.08 -22.84
C PRO A 182 -1.91 -5.72 -22.23
N LEU A 183 -1.96 -5.65 -20.89
CA LEU A 183 -2.23 -4.41 -20.17
C LEU A 183 -1.08 -3.41 -20.33
N LEU A 184 0.17 -3.88 -20.26
CA LEU A 184 1.35 -3.04 -20.44
C LEU A 184 1.46 -2.50 -21.87
N GLU A 185 1.17 -3.33 -22.88
CA GLU A 185 1.13 -2.92 -24.28
C GLU A 185 0.06 -1.84 -24.52
N GLU A 186 -1.13 -1.99 -23.92
CA GLU A 186 -2.18 -0.98 -24.01
C GLU A 186 -1.79 0.33 -23.35
N ILE A 187 -1.17 0.28 -22.16
CA ILE A 187 -0.64 1.47 -21.48
C ILE A 187 0.41 2.16 -22.36
N GLN A 188 1.34 1.40 -22.97
CA GLN A 188 2.37 1.94 -23.84
C GLN A 188 1.75 2.58 -25.08
N ARG A 189 0.81 1.91 -25.73
CA ARG A 189 0.09 2.45 -26.91
C ARG A 189 -0.63 3.75 -26.62
N GLN A 190 -1.25 3.86 -25.45
CA GLN A 190 -1.92 5.09 -25.03
C GLN A 190 -0.91 6.22 -24.76
N MET A 191 0.26 5.90 -24.22
CA MET A 191 1.34 6.88 -24.03
C MET A 191 1.87 7.41 -25.36
N GLU A 192 2.13 6.54 -26.34
CA GLU A 192 2.64 6.90 -27.67
C GLU A 192 1.61 7.71 -28.47
N SER A 193 0.31 7.41 -28.31
CA SER A 193 -0.75 8.17 -28.99
C SER A 193 -0.94 9.60 -28.48
N GLY A 194 -0.17 10.04 -27.48
CA GLY A 194 -0.23 11.39 -26.89
C GLY A 194 -1.53 11.68 -26.13
N ARG A 195 -2.41 10.69 -25.93
CA ARG A 195 -3.71 10.87 -25.27
C ARG A 195 -3.56 11.22 -23.80
N PHE A 196 -2.47 10.79 -23.15
CA PHE A 196 -2.14 11.21 -21.79
C PHE A 196 -1.67 12.68 -21.68
N ILE A 197 -1.13 13.26 -22.77
CA ILE A 197 -0.55 14.61 -22.79
C ILE A 197 -1.61 15.66 -23.15
N ARG A 198 -2.65 15.30 -23.94
CA ARG A 198 -3.70 16.23 -24.40
C ARG A 198 -4.70 16.68 -23.32
N ARG A 199 -4.63 16.12 -22.12
CA ARG A 199 -5.55 16.45 -21.00
C ARG A 199 -5.24 17.75 -20.25
N GLN A 200 -4.19 18.49 -20.64
CA GLN A 200 -3.71 19.66 -19.88
C GLN A 200 -3.63 20.95 -20.70
N GLN A 201 -4.36 21.03 -21.84
CA GLN A 201 -4.54 22.31 -22.57
C GLN A 201 -5.97 22.80 -22.49
#